data_ded33a1c9e270ae9ad0039dcefd33dba
#
_entry.id   ded33a1c9e270ae9ad0039dcefd33dba
#
_cell.length_a   1.000
_cell.length_b   1.000
_cell.length_c   1.000
_cell.angle_alpha   90.00
_cell.angle_beta   90.00
_cell.angle_gamma   90.00
#
_symmetry.space_group_name_H-M   'P 1'
#
loop_
_entity.id
_entity.type
_entity.pdbx_description
1 polymer ?
#
loop_
_entity_poly.entity_id
_entity_poly.type
_entity_poly.pdbx_seq_one_letter_code
_entity_poly.pdbx_strand_id
1 'polypeptide(L)'
;MTADTRTLDTRSLRALAHPLRIKIMDSLRGDGPATSAVLAARFGESTGTLSWHLRHLAENGFIEEDEERGTRRERWWKAVHKTHVLPTSRLRKDPEARASLDLYLGQMVQDMTDQVSMYLAEDWEEEWEGASLLGNWNDLHLTPAALTSLREELMALVNRYAEAPHEPGALPVTAQIQVFPRRKRG
;
A
#
# COMPACT_ATOMS: atom_id res chain seq x y z
N MET A 1 -3.42 17.81 -1.29
CA MET A 1 -3.28 16.58 -2.10
C MET A 1 -2.00 16.73 -2.88
N THR A 2 -0.99 15.94 -2.56
CA THR A 2 0.26 15.91 -3.31
C THR A 2 -0.01 15.39 -4.73
N ALA A 3 0.74 15.86 -5.72
CA ALA A 3 0.58 15.53 -7.15
C ALA A 3 0.74 14.02 -7.47
N ASP A 4 1.11 13.21 -6.47
CA ASP A 4 1.43 11.78 -6.57
C ASP A 4 0.36 10.88 -5.90
N THR A 5 -0.87 11.39 -5.74
CA THR A 5 -1.96 10.66 -5.06
C THR A 5 -3.16 10.50 -5.99
N ARG A 6 -3.63 9.26 -6.18
CA ARG A 6 -4.85 8.95 -6.95
C ARG A 6 -6.01 8.61 -6.02
N THR A 7 -7.16 9.26 -6.20
CA THR A 7 -8.41 8.85 -5.54
C THR A 7 -9.09 7.74 -6.35
N LEU A 8 -9.40 6.62 -5.70
CA LEU A 8 -10.08 5.49 -6.35
C LEU A 8 -11.58 5.75 -6.48
N ASP A 9 -12.12 5.52 -7.65
CA ASP A 9 -13.55 5.39 -7.92
C ASP A 9 -13.94 3.90 -8.01
N THR A 10 -15.22 3.61 -8.24
CA THR A 10 -15.73 2.24 -8.37
C THR A 10 -15.03 1.45 -9.46
N ARG A 11 -14.75 2.06 -10.61
CA ARG A 11 -14.10 1.40 -11.75
C ARG A 11 -12.66 1.04 -11.43
N SER A 12 -11.87 1.99 -10.93
CA SER A 12 -10.47 1.78 -10.58
C SER A 12 -10.32 0.83 -9.40
N LEU A 13 -11.23 0.90 -8.40
CA LEU A 13 -11.24 -0.08 -7.31
C LEU A 13 -11.48 -1.51 -7.82
N ARG A 14 -12.45 -1.73 -8.71
CA ARG A 14 -12.70 -3.05 -9.33
C ARG A 14 -11.49 -3.55 -10.13
N ALA A 15 -10.80 -2.65 -10.83
CA ALA A 15 -9.59 -3.01 -11.55
C ALA A 15 -8.43 -3.39 -10.63
N LEU A 16 -8.37 -2.84 -9.41
CA LEU A 16 -7.33 -3.13 -8.41
C LEU A 16 -7.69 -4.29 -7.48
N ALA A 17 -8.98 -4.54 -7.24
CA ALA A 17 -9.48 -5.51 -6.26
C ALA A 17 -9.22 -6.98 -6.67
N HIS A 18 -7.97 -7.39 -6.55
CA HIS A 18 -7.50 -8.76 -6.73
C HIS A 18 -6.21 -8.92 -5.90
N PRO A 19 -6.03 -9.99 -5.09
CA PRO A 19 -4.88 -10.15 -4.20
C PRO A 19 -3.54 -9.92 -4.89
N LEU A 20 -3.32 -10.57 -6.03
CA LEU A 20 -2.06 -10.44 -6.77
C LEU A 20 -1.84 -9.02 -7.31
N ARG A 21 -2.89 -8.31 -7.75
CA ARG A 21 -2.74 -6.92 -8.22
C ARG A 21 -2.39 -5.95 -7.10
N ILE A 22 -2.94 -6.17 -5.91
CA ILE A 22 -2.59 -5.39 -4.71
C ILE A 22 -1.12 -5.62 -4.37
N LYS A 23 -0.66 -6.89 -4.28
CA LYS A 23 0.75 -7.24 -4.05
C LYS A 23 1.70 -6.66 -5.11
N ILE A 24 1.32 -6.68 -6.39
CA ILE A 24 2.10 -6.05 -7.46
C ILE A 24 2.26 -4.55 -7.20
N MET A 25 1.17 -3.86 -6.86
CA MET A 25 1.22 -2.41 -6.59
C MET A 25 2.09 -2.07 -5.39
N ASP A 26 1.98 -2.83 -4.31
CA ASP A 26 2.78 -2.61 -3.10
C ASP A 26 4.26 -2.86 -3.36
N SER A 27 4.59 -3.93 -4.10
CA SER A 27 5.96 -4.22 -4.52
C SER A 27 6.54 -3.14 -5.43
N LEU A 28 5.80 -2.66 -6.44
CA LEU A 28 6.28 -1.60 -7.33
C LEU A 28 6.44 -0.25 -6.63
N ARG A 29 5.72 -0.02 -5.53
CA ARG A 29 5.85 1.21 -4.72
C ARG A 29 6.97 1.11 -3.69
N GLY A 30 7.06 -0.04 -3.00
CA GLY A 30 8.03 -0.24 -1.93
C GLY A 30 9.43 -0.58 -2.45
N ASP A 31 9.51 -1.50 -3.42
CA ASP A 31 10.78 -2.03 -3.93
C ASP A 31 11.23 -1.37 -5.24
N GLY A 32 10.36 -0.54 -5.84
CA GLY A 32 10.63 0.15 -7.10
C GLY A 32 10.27 -0.66 -8.36
N PRO A 33 10.69 -0.19 -9.55
CA PRO A 33 10.37 -0.80 -10.82
C PRO A 33 10.81 -2.26 -10.93
N ALA A 34 9.99 -3.11 -11.57
CA ALA A 34 10.26 -4.54 -11.74
C ALA A 34 9.72 -5.08 -13.08
N THR A 35 10.32 -6.19 -13.55
CA THR A 35 9.82 -6.96 -14.70
C THR A 35 8.81 -8.03 -14.26
N SER A 36 8.05 -8.60 -15.21
CA SER A 36 7.18 -9.73 -14.92
C SER A 36 7.94 -10.95 -14.40
N ALA A 37 9.20 -11.14 -14.80
CA ALA A 37 10.03 -12.24 -14.31
C ALA A 37 10.44 -12.02 -12.84
N VAL A 38 10.84 -10.81 -12.46
CA VAL A 38 11.19 -10.45 -11.09
C VAL A 38 9.99 -10.64 -10.16
N LEU A 39 8.82 -10.12 -10.54
CA LEU A 39 7.60 -10.27 -9.75
C LEU A 39 7.13 -11.72 -9.67
N ALA A 40 7.27 -12.51 -10.76
CA ALA A 40 6.93 -13.92 -10.78
C ALA A 40 7.79 -14.71 -9.77
N ALA A 41 9.10 -14.48 -9.75
CA ALA A 41 9.99 -15.10 -8.77
C ALA A 41 9.65 -14.68 -7.33
N ARG A 42 9.31 -13.40 -7.10
CA ARG A 42 8.98 -12.85 -5.77
C ARG A 42 7.68 -13.43 -5.21
N PHE A 43 6.67 -13.66 -6.05
CA PHE A 43 5.35 -14.11 -5.60
C PHE A 43 5.10 -15.61 -5.82
N GLY A 44 6.05 -16.35 -6.36
CA GLY A 44 5.90 -17.78 -6.67
C GLY A 44 4.88 -18.06 -7.79
N GLU A 45 4.72 -17.11 -8.71
CA GLU A 45 3.73 -17.16 -9.78
C GLU A 45 4.37 -17.38 -11.16
N SER A 46 3.56 -17.72 -12.17
CA SER A 46 4.06 -17.79 -13.54
C SER A 46 4.23 -16.40 -14.16
N THR A 47 5.23 -16.23 -15.03
CA THR A 47 5.42 -14.98 -15.79
C THR A 47 4.22 -14.64 -16.68
N GLY A 48 3.49 -15.64 -17.17
CA GLY A 48 2.26 -15.48 -17.94
C GLY A 48 1.15 -14.83 -17.10
N THR A 49 0.94 -15.34 -15.87
CA THR A 49 -0.01 -14.78 -14.90
C THR A 49 0.33 -13.32 -14.61
N LEU A 50 1.60 -13.05 -14.26
CA LEU A 50 2.05 -11.69 -13.96
C LEU A 50 1.87 -10.74 -15.16
N SER A 51 2.24 -11.18 -16.36
CA SER A 51 2.09 -10.37 -17.57
C SER A 51 0.64 -9.98 -17.87
N TRP A 52 -0.33 -10.84 -17.54
CA TRP A 52 -1.74 -10.52 -17.67
C TRP A 52 -2.18 -9.45 -16.65
N HIS A 53 -1.80 -9.62 -15.37
CA HIS A 53 -2.14 -8.66 -14.32
C HIS A 53 -1.46 -7.29 -14.55
N LEU A 54 -0.21 -7.27 -14.98
CA LEU A 54 0.52 -6.05 -15.31
C LEU A 54 -0.15 -5.28 -16.46
N ARG A 55 -0.55 -5.96 -17.54
CA ARG A 55 -1.30 -5.32 -18.63
C ARG A 55 -2.63 -4.73 -18.12
N HIS A 56 -3.37 -5.49 -17.30
CA HIS A 56 -4.61 -5.01 -16.72
C HIS A 56 -4.42 -3.77 -15.84
N LEU A 57 -3.37 -3.73 -15.03
CA LEU A 57 -3.02 -2.57 -14.21
C LEU A 57 -2.62 -1.37 -15.08
N ALA A 58 -1.84 -1.59 -16.14
CA ALA A 58 -1.44 -0.54 -17.08
C ALA A 58 -2.63 0.04 -17.85
N GLU A 59 -3.54 -0.79 -18.38
CA GLU A 59 -4.78 -0.38 -19.05
C GLU A 59 -5.69 0.48 -18.15
N ASN A 60 -5.59 0.29 -16.84
CA ASN A 60 -6.34 1.07 -15.85
C ASN A 60 -5.51 2.22 -15.22
N GLY A 61 -4.30 2.50 -15.73
CA GLY A 61 -3.47 3.64 -15.34
C GLY A 61 -2.90 3.54 -13.93
N PHE A 62 -2.67 2.34 -13.41
CA PHE A 62 -2.01 2.12 -12.13
C PHE A 62 -0.50 2.04 -12.24
N ILE A 63 -0.03 1.49 -13.34
CA ILE A 63 1.38 1.33 -13.66
C ILE A 63 1.63 1.79 -15.09
N GLU A 64 2.87 2.09 -15.38
CA GLU A 64 3.36 2.42 -16.74
C GLU A 64 4.68 1.71 -17.00
N GLU A 65 5.06 1.65 -18.28
CA GLU A 65 6.36 1.10 -18.67
C GLU A 65 7.48 2.09 -18.31
N ASP A 66 8.53 1.60 -17.66
CA ASP A 66 9.74 2.38 -17.38
C ASP A 66 10.70 2.24 -18.56
N GLU A 67 10.55 3.11 -19.55
CA GLU A 67 11.31 3.08 -20.80
C GLU A 67 12.82 3.28 -20.59
N GLU A 68 13.23 3.95 -19.50
CA GLU A 68 14.64 4.19 -19.20
C GLU A 68 15.38 2.90 -18.79
N ARG A 69 14.64 1.94 -18.19
CA ARG A 69 15.19 0.63 -17.75
C ARG A 69 14.88 -0.48 -18.75
N GLY A 70 13.86 -0.29 -19.57
CA GLY A 70 13.37 -1.30 -20.50
C GLY A 70 14.34 -1.56 -21.66
N THR A 71 14.33 -2.81 -22.13
CA THR A 71 14.96 -3.20 -23.39
C THR A 71 13.90 -3.76 -24.34
N ARG A 72 14.23 -3.97 -25.62
CA ARG A 72 13.30 -4.62 -26.57
C ARG A 72 12.78 -5.99 -26.12
N ARG A 73 13.45 -6.64 -25.16
CA ARG A 73 13.13 -7.99 -24.67
C ARG A 73 12.53 -8.02 -23.28
N GLU A 74 12.72 -6.98 -22.47
CA GLU A 74 12.24 -6.91 -21.08
C GLU A 74 11.52 -5.59 -20.84
N ARG A 75 10.24 -5.69 -20.48
CA ARG A 75 9.46 -4.54 -20.04
C ARG A 75 9.59 -4.36 -18.54
N TRP A 76 10.03 -3.19 -18.13
CA TRP A 76 10.04 -2.77 -16.74
C TRP A 76 8.78 -1.96 -16.44
N TRP A 77 8.19 -2.22 -15.31
CA TRP A 77 6.97 -1.56 -14.88
C TRP A 77 7.22 -0.76 -13.61
N LYS A 78 6.64 0.44 -13.52
CA LYS A 78 6.67 1.31 -12.35
C LYS A 78 5.27 1.77 -11.99
N ALA A 79 5.02 2.07 -10.70
CA ALA A 79 3.76 2.65 -10.24
C ALA A 79 3.64 4.11 -10.73
N VAL A 80 2.47 4.49 -11.28
CA VAL A 80 2.19 5.87 -11.71
C VAL A 80 2.02 6.80 -10.51
N HIS A 81 1.45 6.30 -9.41
CA HIS A 81 1.19 7.08 -8.19
C HIS A 81 1.77 6.38 -6.96
N LYS A 82 2.42 7.15 -6.09
CA LYS A 82 2.96 6.64 -4.82
C LYS A 82 1.87 6.17 -3.86
N THR A 83 0.70 6.80 -3.89
CA THR A 83 -0.36 6.52 -2.94
C THR A 83 -1.75 6.51 -3.60
N HIS A 84 -2.66 5.72 -3.04
CA HIS A 84 -4.09 5.76 -3.36
C HIS A 84 -4.91 6.22 -2.17
N VAL A 85 -5.87 7.11 -2.42
CA VAL A 85 -6.92 7.46 -1.45
C VAL A 85 -8.15 6.63 -1.74
N LEU A 86 -8.64 5.93 -0.73
CA LEU A 86 -9.83 5.11 -0.78
C LEU A 86 -10.99 5.84 -0.06
N PRO A 87 -11.92 6.48 -0.77
CA PRO A 87 -13.06 7.17 -0.16
C PRO A 87 -14.11 6.16 0.32
N THR A 88 -13.78 5.42 1.39
CA THR A 88 -14.57 4.29 1.90
C THR A 88 -16.01 4.63 2.20
N SER A 89 -16.29 5.84 2.74
CA SER A 89 -17.64 6.30 3.04
C SER A 89 -18.52 6.46 1.79
N ARG A 90 -17.93 6.86 0.66
CA ARG A 90 -18.60 6.97 -0.63
C ARG A 90 -18.76 5.58 -1.28
N LEU A 91 -17.70 4.79 -1.32
CA LEU A 91 -17.68 3.47 -1.97
C LEU A 91 -18.61 2.47 -1.26
N ARG A 92 -18.76 2.55 0.06
CA ARG A 92 -19.72 1.71 0.81
C ARG A 92 -21.19 1.95 0.46
N LYS A 93 -21.51 3.13 -0.06
CA LYS A 93 -22.88 3.48 -0.50
C LYS A 93 -23.17 3.02 -1.92
N ASP A 94 -22.14 2.64 -2.67
CA ASP A 94 -22.26 2.14 -4.03
C ASP A 94 -22.34 0.61 -4.02
N PRO A 95 -23.52 0.01 -4.40
CA PRO A 95 -23.69 -1.45 -4.42
C PRO A 95 -22.68 -2.15 -5.36
N GLU A 96 -22.28 -1.47 -6.45
CA GLU A 96 -21.34 -2.05 -7.41
C GLU A 96 -19.89 -2.06 -6.89
N ALA A 97 -19.53 -1.16 -5.96
CA ALA A 97 -18.22 -1.08 -5.37
C ALA A 97 -18.04 -2.02 -4.17
N ARG A 98 -19.13 -2.41 -3.50
CA ARG A 98 -19.10 -3.07 -2.18
C ARG A 98 -18.23 -4.32 -2.15
N ALA A 99 -18.47 -5.29 -3.04
CA ALA A 99 -17.69 -6.54 -3.07
C ALA A 99 -16.20 -6.30 -3.32
N SER A 100 -15.85 -5.37 -4.23
CA SER A 100 -14.47 -4.99 -4.50
C SER A 100 -13.83 -4.25 -3.34
N LEU A 101 -14.60 -3.43 -2.62
CA LEU A 101 -14.13 -2.72 -1.43
C LEU A 101 -13.83 -3.69 -0.30
N ASP A 102 -14.73 -4.64 -0.04
CA ASP A 102 -14.56 -5.65 1.03
C ASP A 102 -13.34 -6.53 0.74
N LEU A 103 -13.16 -6.95 -0.51
CA LEU A 103 -11.96 -7.70 -0.93
C LEU A 103 -10.67 -6.88 -0.75
N TYR A 104 -10.67 -5.63 -1.21
CA TYR A 104 -9.50 -4.75 -1.11
C TYR A 104 -9.11 -4.50 0.36
N LEU A 105 -10.09 -4.17 1.21
CA LEU A 105 -9.86 -3.92 2.63
C LEU A 105 -9.42 -5.20 3.36
N GLY A 106 -10.00 -6.35 3.02
CA GLY A 106 -9.60 -7.64 3.58
C GLY A 106 -8.15 -7.97 3.24
N GLN A 107 -7.74 -7.79 1.99
CA GLN A 107 -6.36 -8.01 1.57
C GLN A 107 -5.40 -7.03 2.27
N MET A 108 -5.75 -5.75 2.35
CA MET A 108 -4.95 -4.73 3.04
C MET A 108 -4.70 -5.11 4.51
N VAL A 109 -5.73 -5.58 5.23
CA VAL A 109 -5.57 -6.02 6.63
C VAL A 109 -4.68 -7.26 6.72
N GLN A 110 -4.82 -8.22 5.79
CA GLN A 110 -3.98 -9.40 5.74
C GLN A 110 -2.51 -9.03 5.51
N ASP A 111 -2.23 -8.18 4.52
CA ASP A 111 -0.87 -7.75 4.21
C ASP A 111 -0.22 -7.00 5.37
N MET A 112 -0.99 -6.16 6.09
CA MET A 112 -0.54 -5.51 7.32
C MET A 112 -0.14 -6.52 8.41
N THR A 113 -0.94 -7.56 8.59
CA THR A 113 -0.69 -8.62 9.57
C THR A 113 0.54 -9.45 9.19
N ASP A 114 0.66 -9.79 7.91
CA ASP A 114 1.80 -10.56 7.38
C ASP A 114 3.11 -9.79 7.58
N GLN A 115 3.14 -8.48 7.29
CA GLN A 115 4.32 -7.64 7.49
C GLN A 115 4.76 -7.57 8.95
N VAL A 116 3.82 -7.42 9.90
CA VAL A 116 4.14 -7.46 11.33
C VAL A 116 4.66 -8.83 11.73
N SER A 117 4.05 -9.91 11.21
CA SER A 117 4.48 -11.28 11.50
C SER A 117 5.88 -11.57 10.98
N MET A 118 6.22 -11.05 9.80
CA MET A 118 7.57 -11.17 9.23
C MET A 118 8.59 -10.42 10.09
N TYR A 119 8.30 -9.17 10.47
CA TYR A 119 9.16 -8.40 11.38
C TYR A 119 9.42 -9.14 12.69
N LEU A 120 8.39 -9.74 13.31
CA LEU A 120 8.52 -10.48 14.58
C LEU A 120 9.23 -11.83 14.45
N ALA A 121 9.35 -12.36 13.25
CA ALA A 121 10.02 -13.64 12.98
C ALA A 121 11.51 -13.48 12.59
N GLU A 122 11.96 -12.26 12.36
CA GLU A 122 13.35 -11.95 12.03
C GLU A 122 14.15 -11.56 13.28
N ASP A 123 15.43 -11.92 13.32
CA ASP A 123 16.38 -11.45 14.33
C ASP A 123 16.98 -10.12 13.84
N TRP A 124 16.64 -9.04 14.52
CA TRP A 124 17.14 -7.70 14.22
C TRP A 124 18.34 -7.34 15.11
N GLU A 125 19.23 -6.48 14.60
CA GLU A 125 20.25 -5.86 15.44
C GLU A 125 19.60 -4.98 16.52
N GLU A 126 20.20 -4.93 17.71
CA GLU A 126 19.69 -4.21 18.90
C GLU A 126 19.31 -2.75 18.59
N GLU A 127 20.05 -2.09 17.70
CA GLU A 127 19.80 -0.71 17.25
C GLU A 127 18.44 -0.59 16.54
N TRP A 128 18.10 -1.52 15.65
CA TRP A 128 16.82 -1.53 14.92
C TRP A 128 15.65 -1.97 15.77
N GLU A 129 15.88 -2.96 16.65
CA GLU A 129 14.87 -3.42 17.58
C GLU A 129 14.49 -2.30 18.57
N GLY A 130 15.47 -1.56 19.09
CA GLY A 130 15.28 -0.44 20.01
C GLY A 130 14.63 0.79 19.35
N ALA A 131 14.77 0.98 18.04
CA ALA A 131 14.15 2.06 17.27
C ALA A 131 12.71 1.73 16.84
N SER A 132 12.33 0.45 16.86
CA SER A 132 11.03 -0.01 16.38
C SER A 132 9.91 0.25 17.38
N LEU A 133 8.68 0.43 16.89
CA LEU A 133 7.50 0.67 17.74
C LEU A 133 6.33 -0.21 17.28
N LEU A 134 5.91 -1.12 18.15
CA LEU A 134 4.61 -1.80 18.06
C LEU A 134 3.72 -1.31 19.20
N GLY A 135 2.74 -0.48 18.91
CA GLY A 135 1.91 0.15 19.92
C GLY A 135 0.42 0.11 19.61
N ASN A 136 -0.40 0.02 20.66
CA ASN A 136 -1.84 0.06 20.56
C ASN A 136 -2.43 0.95 21.67
N TRP A 137 -3.07 2.04 21.30
CA TRP A 137 -3.72 2.98 22.23
C TRP A 137 -5.23 2.83 22.14
N ASN A 138 -5.87 2.36 23.20
CA ASN A 138 -7.32 2.06 23.23
C ASN A 138 -8.15 3.03 24.07
N ASP A 139 -7.54 4.00 24.70
CA ASP A 139 -8.16 4.94 25.66
C ASP A 139 -8.36 6.37 25.11
N LEU A 140 -8.08 6.59 23.83
CA LEU A 140 -8.33 7.88 23.19
C LEU A 140 -9.83 8.15 23.07
N HIS A 141 -10.26 9.32 23.55
CA HIS A 141 -11.64 9.79 23.47
C HIS A 141 -11.68 11.06 22.62
N LEU A 142 -12.05 10.94 21.35
CA LEU A 142 -11.99 12.03 20.38
C LEU A 142 -13.35 12.30 19.75
N THR A 143 -13.62 13.57 19.48
CA THR A 143 -14.70 13.96 18.58
C THR A 143 -14.31 13.66 17.11
N PRO A 144 -15.27 13.61 16.16
CA PRO A 144 -14.92 13.48 14.73
C PRO A 144 -13.94 14.55 14.23
N ALA A 145 -14.04 15.79 14.73
CA ALA A 145 -13.13 16.88 14.38
C ALA A 145 -11.71 16.62 14.92
N ALA A 146 -11.60 16.24 16.20
CA ALA A 146 -10.30 15.91 16.80
C ALA A 146 -9.65 14.66 16.15
N LEU A 147 -10.45 13.66 15.76
CA LEU A 147 -9.95 12.49 15.02
C LEU A 147 -9.45 12.89 13.62
N THR A 148 -10.11 13.86 12.98
CA THR A 148 -9.64 14.41 11.70
C THR A 148 -8.30 15.10 11.86
N SER A 149 -8.14 15.96 12.87
CA SER A 149 -6.87 16.64 13.16
C SER A 149 -5.75 15.65 13.44
N LEU A 150 -6.00 14.66 14.30
CA LEU A 150 -5.01 13.59 14.59
C LEU A 150 -4.57 12.87 13.31
N ARG A 151 -5.51 12.50 12.45
CA ARG A 151 -5.19 11.87 11.15
C ARG A 151 -4.29 12.76 10.29
N GLU A 152 -4.62 14.05 10.20
CA GLU A 152 -3.86 15.00 9.38
C GLU A 152 -2.46 15.22 9.93
N GLU A 153 -2.28 15.32 11.23
CA GLU A 153 -0.99 15.43 11.89
C GLU A 153 -0.12 14.18 11.67
N LEU A 154 -0.69 12.97 11.83
CA LEU A 154 0.00 11.72 11.58
C LEU A 154 0.44 11.59 10.11
N MET A 155 -0.42 11.95 9.18
CA MET A 155 -0.09 11.92 7.76
C MET A 155 1.00 12.94 7.41
N ALA A 156 0.95 14.15 7.98
CA ALA A 156 1.97 15.17 7.79
C ALA A 156 3.33 14.70 8.35
N LEU A 157 3.32 14.05 9.51
CA LEU A 157 4.51 13.49 10.14
C LEU A 157 5.17 12.43 9.23
N VAL A 158 4.41 11.43 8.79
CA VAL A 158 4.92 10.36 7.91
C VAL A 158 5.43 10.92 6.58
N ASN A 159 4.69 11.83 5.94
CA ASN A 159 5.10 12.44 4.68
C ASN A 159 6.44 13.19 4.80
N ARG A 160 6.67 13.88 5.93
CA ARG A 160 7.95 14.57 6.18
C ARG A 160 9.14 13.60 6.16
N TYR A 161 9.00 12.41 6.72
CA TYR A 161 10.06 11.39 6.69
C TYR A 161 10.15 10.69 5.33
N ALA A 162 9.02 10.47 4.66
CA ALA A 162 9.00 9.85 3.33
C ALA A 162 9.62 10.74 2.23
N GLU A 163 9.63 12.05 2.42
CA GLU A 163 10.24 13.04 1.51
C GLU A 163 11.68 13.39 1.88
N ALA A 164 12.16 12.94 3.05
CA ALA A 164 13.53 13.19 3.49
C ALA A 164 14.56 12.44 2.61
N PRO A 165 15.74 13.00 2.38
CA PRO A 165 16.82 12.28 1.71
C PRO A 165 17.20 11.01 2.51
N HIS A 166 17.50 9.93 1.79
CA HIS A 166 17.97 8.71 2.41
C HIS A 166 19.38 8.88 2.95
N GLU A 167 19.56 8.57 4.22
CA GLU A 167 20.86 8.56 4.87
C GLU A 167 21.65 7.29 4.53
N PRO A 168 23.00 7.32 4.56
CA PRO A 168 23.80 6.10 4.40
C PRO A 168 23.43 5.06 5.48
N GLY A 169 23.15 3.84 5.07
CA GLY A 169 22.73 2.77 5.96
C GLY A 169 21.22 2.70 6.25
N ALA A 170 20.43 3.61 5.67
CA ALA A 170 18.97 3.56 5.83
C ALA A 170 18.38 2.28 5.21
N LEU A 171 17.51 1.62 5.98
CA LEU A 171 16.70 0.49 5.52
C LEU A 171 15.27 0.95 5.16
N PRO A 172 14.56 0.21 4.29
CA PRO A 172 13.13 0.42 4.09
C PRO A 172 12.36 0.20 5.40
N VAL A 173 11.50 1.13 5.77
CA VAL A 173 10.68 1.08 6.99
C VAL A 173 9.21 1.06 6.63
N THR A 174 8.45 0.16 7.23
CA THR A 174 6.99 0.12 7.12
C THR A 174 6.35 0.87 8.29
N ALA A 175 5.54 1.89 8.00
CA ALA A 175 4.72 2.59 8.98
C ALA A 175 3.24 2.26 8.74
N GLN A 176 2.61 1.53 9.67
CA GLN A 176 1.19 1.15 9.61
C GLN A 176 0.39 1.99 10.60
N ILE A 177 -0.47 2.86 10.10
CA ILE A 177 -1.26 3.76 10.94
C ILE A 177 -2.75 3.51 10.74
N GLN A 178 -3.44 3.20 11.82
CA GLN A 178 -4.88 2.96 11.81
C GLN A 178 -5.54 3.76 12.95
N VAL A 179 -6.36 4.74 12.62
CA VAL A 179 -7.16 5.51 13.58
C VAL A 179 -8.63 5.46 13.19
N PHE A 180 -9.45 4.86 14.05
CA PHE A 180 -10.87 4.66 13.77
C PHE A 180 -11.69 4.62 15.07
N PRO A 181 -12.97 5.06 15.05
CA PRO A 181 -13.83 4.98 16.22
C PRO A 181 -14.22 3.54 16.52
N ARG A 182 -14.28 3.19 17.79
CA ARG A 182 -14.85 1.91 18.25
C ARG A 182 -16.16 2.13 18.99
N ARG A 183 -17.12 1.26 18.79
CA ARG A 183 -18.34 1.25 19.60
C ARG A 183 -18.06 0.54 20.92
N LYS A 184 -18.66 1.04 22.02
CA LYS A 184 -18.66 0.30 23.28
C LYS A 184 -19.32 -1.05 23.01
N ARG A 185 -18.64 -2.14 23.37
CA ARG A 185 -19.29 -3.44 23.45
C ARG A 185 -20.12 -3.43 24.73
N GLY A 186 -21.45 -3.62 24.59
CA GLY A 186 -22.35 -3.82 25.71
C GLY A 186 -22.04 -5.09 26.46
#